data_a18e8ddebfc2034f8c12e4b22043a890
#
_entry.id   a18e8ddebfc2034f8c12e4b22043a890
#
_cell.length_a   1.000
_cell.length_b   1.000
_cell.length_c   1.000
_cell.angle_alpha   90.00
_cell.angle_beta   90.00
_cell.angle_gamma   90.00
#
_symmetry.space_group_name_H-M   'P 1'
#
loop_
_entity.id
_entity.type
_entity.pdbx_description
1 polymer ?
#
loop_
_entity_poly.entity_id
_entity_poly.type
_entity_poly.pdbx_seq_one_letter_code
_entity_poly.pdbx_strand_id
1 'polypeptide(L)'
;NLILCYLVINMSNILIIKHGSLGDIAQASGVIQDISENHKNDQIFLLTTKPYFDLFKKNPFIHEVILDKRLPRYNLIYLYFLMRELKKHKFSKVFDLQNSSRTNFYKNILFPKADKIVWSGSITTMPQDKNKYEFDKISVLERFDHQLNESGLNTLNTLKPDFNWASTDI
;
A
#
# COMPACT_ATOMS: atom_id res chain seq x y z
N ASN A 1 -5.22 17.48 -41.72
CA ASN A 1 -4.98 16.19 -41.11
C ASN A 1 -4.51 16.41 -39.66
N LEU A 2 -5.48 16.56 -38.75
CA LEU A 2 -5.25 16.53 -37.30
C LEU A 2 -5.03 15.07 -36.91
N ILE A 3 -3.80 14.69 -36.65
CA ILE A 3 -3.49 13.44 -35.94
C ILE A 3 -3.85 13.70 -34.47
N LEU A 4 -5.06 13.31 -34.09
CA LEU A 4 -5.46 13.22 -32.70
C LEU A 4 -4.62 12.05 -32.09
N CYS A 5 -3.50 12.40 -31.46
CA CYS A 5 -2.76 11.46 -30.63
C CYS A 5 -3.61 11.18 -29.39
N TYR A 6 -4.42 10.13 -29.42
CA TYR A 6 -5.05 9.57 -28.22
C TYR A 6 -3.92 9.10 -27.31
N LEU A 7 -3.58 9.93 -26.33
CA LEU A 7 -2.87 9.46 -25.14
C LEU A 7 -3.77 8.43 -24.47
N VAL A 8 -3.52 7.17 -24.75
CA VAL A 8 -4.07 6.07 -23.95
C VAL A 8 -3.44 6.22 -22.59
N ILE A 9 -4.16 6.88 -21.68
CA ILE A 9 -3.79 6.89 -20.25
C ILE A 9 -3.95 5.44 -19.80
N ASN A 10 -2.83 4.72 -19.78
CA ASN A 10 -2.80 3.37 -19.23
C ASN A 10 -3.01 3.48 -17.72
N MET A 11 -4.26 3.40 -17.28
CA MET A 11 -4.60 3.27 -15.86
C MET A 11 -3.99 1.99 -15.34
N SER A 12 -3.18 2.10 -14.30
CA SER A 12 -2.64 0.93 -13.59
C SER A 12 -3.31 0.77 -12.23
N ASN A 13 -3.20 -0.42 -11.67
CA ASN A 13 -3.70 -0.71 -10.34
C ASN A 13 -2.53 -0.79 -9.37
N ILE A 14 -2.67 -0.10 -8.25
CA ILE A 14 -1.67 0.00 -7.19
C ILE A 14 -2.26 -0.58 -5.92
N LEU A 15 -1.52 -1.46 -5.26
CA LEU A 15 -1.91 -2.04 -3.99
C LEU A 15 -1.16 -1.38 -2.84
N ILE A 16 -1.89 -0.96 -1.82
CA ILE A 16 -1.34 -0.59 -0.51
C ILE A 16 -1.65 -1.72 0.47
N ILE A 17 -0.69 -2.13 1.30
CA ILE A 17 -0.91 -3.11 2.36
C ILE A 17 -0.75 -2.43 3.72
N LYS A 18 -1.85 -2.35 4.49
CA LYS A 18 -1.86 -1.81 5.84
C LYS A 18 -2.88 -2.55 6.71
N HIS A 19 -2.38 -3.29 7.68
CA HIS A 19 -3.23 -4.11 8.58
C HIS A 19 -3.59 -3.38 9.88
N GLY A 20 -2.71 -2.54 10.36
CA GLY A 20 -2.86 -1.56 11.46
C GLY A 20 -2.85 -2.11 12.87
N SER A 21 -2.67 -1.22 13.79
CA SER A 21 -3.58 -0.77 14.86
C SER A 21 -4.22 0.55 14.43
N LEU A 22 -5.18 1.10 15.18
CA LEU A 22 -5.82 2.37 14.83
C LEU A 22 -4.81 3.53 14.75
N GLY A 23 -3.85 3.58 15.67
CA GLY A 23 -2.77 4.57 15.64
C GLY A 23 -1.88 4.45 14.41
N ASP A 24 -1.55 3.22 14.01
CA ASP A 24 -0.77 2.98 12.77
C ASP A 24 -1.54 3.39 11.51
N ILE A 25 -2.86 3.26 11.52
CA ILE A 25 -3.71 3.66 10.40
C ILE A 25 -3.80 5.18 10.32
N ALA A 26 -3.95 5.85 11.46
CA ALA A 26 -3.93 7.31 11.51
C ALA A 26 -2.61 7.87 10.98
N GLN A 27 -1.47 7.29 11.38
CA GLN A 27 -0.16 7.67 10.86
C GLN A 27 0.00 7.39 9.35
N ALA A 28 -0.63 6.34 8.82
CA ALA A 28 -0.57 5.99 7.41
C ALA A 28 -1.48 6.84 6.53
N SER A 29 -2.39 7.65 7.08
CA SER A 29 -3.36 8.43 6.29
C SER A 29 -2.68 9.41 5.33
N GLY A 30 -1.67 10.15 5.78
CA GLY A 30 -0.91 11.07 4.92
C GLY A 30 -0.12 10.34 3.83
N VAL A 31 0.44 9.17 4.14
CA VAL A 31 1.14 8.31 3.17
C VAL A 31 0.19 7.84 2.07
N ILE A 32 -1.01 7.38 2.44
CA ILE A 32 -2.03 6.94 1.49
C ILE A 32 -2.45 8.09 0.59
N GLN A 33 -2.61 9.29 1.14
CA GLN A 33 -2.91 10.49 0.38
C GLN A 33 -1.78 10.81 -0.62
N ASP A 34 -0.52 10.83 -0.19
CA ASP A 34 0.62 11.10 -1.08
C ASP A 34 0.73 10.06 -2.19
N ILE A 35 0.53 8.77 -1.89
CA ILE A 35 0.49 7.73 -2.92
C ILE A 35 -0.62 8.03 -3.94
N SER A 36 -1.82 8.36 -3.49
CA SER A 36 -2.94 8.68 -4.38
C SER A 36 -2.68 9.93 -5.22
N GLU A 37 -2.13 10.98 -4.64
CA GLU A 37 -1.84 12.24 -5.33
C GLU A 37 -0.73 12.11 -6.39
N ASN A 38 0.25 11.24 -6.16
CA ASN A 38 1.28 10.90 -7.15
C ASN A 38 0.75 9.96 -8.25
N HIS A 39 -0.34 9.26 -8.01
CA HIS A 39 -0.95 8.27 -8.90
C HIS A 39 -2.40 8.61 -9.30
N LYS A 40 -2.65 9.90 -9.65
CA LYS A 40 -3.99 10.43 -9.93
C LYS A 40 -4.76 9.71 -11.03
N ASN A 41 -4.04 9.07 -11.95
CA ASN A 41 -4.63 8.33 -13.07
C ASN A 41 -4.74 6.83 -12.80
N ASP A 42 -4.30 6.37 -11.65
CA ASP A 42 -4.28 4.96 -11.25
C ASP A 42 -5.36 4.65 -10.22
N GLN A 43 -5.76 3.39 -10.12
CA GLN A 43 -6.70 2.94 -9.09
C GLN A 43 -5.92 2.44 -7.87
N ILE A 44 -6.25 2.96 -6.70
CA ILE A 44 -5.61 2.61 -5.44
C ILE A 44 -6.45 1.57 -4.70
N PHE A 45 -5.88 0.42 -4.46
CA PHE A 45 -6.47 -0.68 -3.69
C PHE A 45 -5.78 -0.78 -2.33
N LEU A 46 -6.54 -1.15 -1.31
CA LEU A 46 -5.99 -1.36 0.02
C LEU A 46 -6.30 -2.76 0.54
N LEU A 47 -5.26 -3.52 0.88
CA LEU A 47 -5.37 -4.79 1.61
C LEU A 47 -5.29 -4.51 3.11
N THR A 48 -6.39 -4.77 3.81
CA THR A 48 -6.49 -4.53 5.26
C THR A 48 -7.24 -5.64 6.00
N THR A 49 -7.31 -5.55 7.33
CA THR A 49 -7.95 -6.53 8.19
C THR A 49 -9.38 -6.14 8.53
N LYS A 50 -10.18 -7.11 9.02
CA LYS A 50 -11.60 -6.95 9.31
C LYS A 50 -11.94 -5.72 10.18
N PRO A 51 -11.20 -5.38 11.27
CA PRO A 51 -11.52 -4.23 12.10
C PRO A 51 -11.51 -2.88 11.36
N TYR A 52 -10.72 -2.77 10.29
CA TYR A 52 -10.49 -1.51 9.57
C TYR A 52 -11.10 -1.48 8.17
N PHE A 53 -11.68 -2.60 7.74
CA PHE A 53 -12.23 -2.76 6.41
C PHE A 53 -13.32 -1.71 6.09
N ASP A 54 -14.29 -1.54 6.99
CA ASP A 54 -15.36 -0.58 6.78
C ASP A 54 -14.93 0.88 7.01
N LEU A 55 -13.92 1.09 7.86
CA LEU A 55 -13.29 2.39 8.04
C LEU A 55 -12.64 2.88 6.74
N PHE A 56 -11.82 2.04 6.13
CA PHE A 56 -11.12 2.41 4.89
C PHE A 56 -12.01 2.57 3.67
N LYS A 57 -13.21 2.00 3.65
CA LYS A 57 -14.21 2.28 2.61
C LYS A 57 -14.67 3.75 2.57
N LYS A 58 -14.49 4.47 3.68
CA LYS A 58 -14.78 5.92 3.76
C LYS A 58 -13.62 6.79 3.27
N ASN A 59 -12.45 6.20 3.06
CA ASN A 59 -11.26 6.95 2.65
C ASN A 59 -11.38 7.38 1.18
N PRO A 60 -11.34 8.70 0.89
CA PRO A 60 -11.57 9.23 -0.46
C PRO A 60 -10.46 8.90 -1.45
N PHE A 61 -9.29 8.45 -0.97
CA PHE A 61 -8.13 8.13 -1.78
C PHE A 61 -8.07 6.66 -2.21
N ILE A 62 -9.01 5.82 -1.72
CA ILE A 62 -9.01 4.37 -1.98
C ILE A 62 -10.17 4.01 -2.88
N HIS A 63 -9.84 3.37 -4.02
CA HIS A 63 -10.83 2.89 -4.97
C HIS A 63 -11.57 1.64 -4.45
N GLU A 64 -10.82 0.67 -3.91
CA GLU A 64 -11.39 -0.58 -3.40
C GLU A 64 -10.58 -1.10 -2.21
N VAL A 65 -11.29 -1.67 -1.22
CA VAL A 65 -10.69 -2.28 -0.04
C VAL A 65 -10.81 -3.80 -0.13
N ILE A 66 -9.68 -4.49 -0.01
CA ILE A 66 -9.59 -5.95 -0.05
C ILE A 66 -9.40 -6.47 1.38
N LEU A 67 -10.15 -7.50 1.76
CA LEU A 67 -10.11 -8.07 3.10
C LEU A 67 -9.03 -9.15 3.22
N ASP A 68 -8.04 -8.92 4.11
CA ASP A 68 -7.17 -9.96 4.63
C ASP A 68 -7.74 -10.53 5.95
N LYS A 69 -8.22 -11.77 5.92
CA LYS A 69 -8.71 -12.47 7.13
C LYS A 69 -7.57 -12.85 8.08
N ARG A 70 -6.32 -12.72 7.67
CA ARG A 70 -5.11 -13.09 8.43
C ARG A 70 -5.13 -14.49 9.02
N LEU A 71 -5.73 -15.46 8.31
CA LEU A 71 -5.69 -16.86 8.74
C LEU A 71 -4.23 -17.38 8.81
N PRO A 72 -3.97 -18.46 9.54
CA PRO A 72 -2.62 -19.01 9.66
C PRO A 72 -1.97 -19.26 8.31
N ARG A 73 -0.63 -19.08 8.23
CA ARG A 73 0.15 -19.22 6.99
C ARG A 73 0.13 -20.63 6.40
N TYR A 74 -0.20 -21.63 7.18
CA TYR A 74 -0.37 -23.02 6.73
C TYR A 74 -1.76 -23.30 6.13
N ASN A 75 -2.68 -22.34 6.20
CA ASN A 75 -3.99 -22.48 5.55
C ASN A 75 -3.85 -22.19 4.03
N LEU A 76 -3.46 -23.21 3.27
CA LEU A 76 -3.20 -23.11 1.84
C LEU A 76 -4.44 -22.74 1.04
N ILE A 77 -5.63 -23.20 1.47
CA ILE A 77 -6.90 -22.89 0.82
C ILE A 77 -7.15 -21.37 0.91
N TYR A 78 -6.98 -20.79 2.08
CA TYR A 78 -7.10 -19.35 2.27
C TYR A 78 -6.10 -18.57 1.43
N LEU A 79 -4.83 -18.98 1.44
CA LEU A 79 -3.77 -18.31 0.65
C LEU A 79 -4.07 -18.39 -0.85
N TYR A 80 -4.58 -19.51 -1.32
CA TYR A 80 -5.00 -19.67 -2.72
C TYR A 80 -6.11 -18.68 -3.09
N PHE A 81 -7.16 -18.56 -2.26
CA PHE A 81 -8.25 -17.62 -2.53
C PHE A 81 -7.78 -16.16 -2.44
N LEU A 82 -6.94 -15.81 -1.47
CA LEU A 82 -6.36 -14.47 -1.36
C LEU A 82 -5.48 -14.15 -2.58
N MET A 83 -4.62 -15.06 -3.00
CA MET A 83 -3.81 -14.92 -4.21
C MET A 83 -4.68 -14.73 -5.45
N ARG A 84 -5.73 -15.53 -5.61
CA ARG A 84 -6.67 -15.44 -6.73
C ARG A 84 -7.38 -14.09 -6.73
N GLU A 85 -7.77 -13.58 -5.57
CA GLU A 85 -8.39 -12.26 -5.42
C GLU A 85 -7.42 -11.16 -5.87
N LEU A 86 -6.21 -11.15 -5.33
CA LEU A 86 -5.20 -10.15 -5.67
C LEU A 86 -4.81 -10.17 -7.16
N LYS A 87 -4.71 -11.35 -7.76
CA LYS A 87 -4.36 -11.49 -9.19
C LYS A 87 -5.40 -10.93 -10.16
N LYS A 88 -6.68 -10.87 -9.79
CA LYS A 88 -7.72 -10.27 -10.63
C LYS A 88 -7.41 -8.83 -11.01
N HIS A 89 -6.80 -8.09 -10.09
CA HIS A 89 -6.57 -6.65 -10.22
C HIS A 89 -5.30 -6.31 -11.01
N LYS A 90 -4.42 -7.28 -11.33
CA LYS A 90 -3.21 -7.06 -12.14
C LYS A 90 -2.38 -5.86 -11.67
N PHE A 91 -2.01 -5.85 -10.39
CA PHE A 91 -1.23 -4.76 -9.81
C PHE A 91 0.11 -4.56 -10.52
N SER A 92 0.45 -3.31 -10.80
CA SER A 92 1.77 -2.91 -11.32
C SER A 92 2.75 -2.57 -10.20
N LYS A 93 2.25 -2.07 -9.07
CA LYS A 93 3.04 -1.64 -7.91
C LYS A 93 2.36 -2.02 -6.60
N VAL A 94 3.15 -2.35 -5.60
CA VAL A 94 2.69 -2.62 -4.23
C VAL A 94 3.46 -1.72 -3.27
N PHE A 95 2.75 -0.98 -2.42
CA PHE A 95 3.29 -0.26 -1.28
C PHE A 95 2.99 -1.03 0.01
N ASP A 96 4.00 -1.70 0.56
CA ASP A 96 3.90 -2.38 1.85
C ASP A 96 4.16 -1.39 2.98
N LEU A 97 3.09 -0.78 3.50
CA LEU A 97 3.15 0.12 4.67
C LEU A 97 3.08 -0.65 5.99
N GLN A 98 2.84 -1.96 5.95
CA GLN A 98 2.81 -2.81 7.13
C GLN A 98 4.20 -3.29 7.52
N ASN A 99 5.07 -3.56 6.53
CA ASN A 99 6.47 -3.94 6.72
C ASN A 99 6.68 -5.08 7.75
N SER A 100 5.84 -6.10 7.70
CA SER A 100 5.83 -7.21 8.66
C SER A 100 6.36 -8.51 8.05
N SER A 101 6.70 -9.48 8.91
CA SER A 101 7.06 -10.83 8.44
C SER A 101 5.94 -11.51 7.64
N ARG A 102 4.68 -11.13 7.88
CA ARG A 102 3.53 -11.63 7.12
C ARG A 102 3.50 -11.02 5.72
N THR A 103 3.68 -9.72 5.59
CA THR A 103 3.66 -9.06 4.27
C THR A 103 4.86 -9.46 3.43
N ASN A 104 6.01 -9.70 4.05
CA ASN A 104 7.15 -10.29 3.35
C ASN A 104 6.87 -11.73 2.88
N PHE A 105 6.17 -12.53 3.67
CA PHE A 105 5.69 -13.84 3.24
C PHE A 105 4.72 -13.71 2.06
N TYR A 106 3.78 -12.75 2.09
CA TYR A 106 2.86 -12.49 0.97
C TYR A 106 3.59 -12.11 -0.30
N LYS A 107 4.60 -11.22 -0.22
CA LYS A 107 5.45 -10.85 -1.36
C LYS A 107 5.99 -12.08 -2.10
N ASN A 108 6.42 -13.09 -1.34
CA ASN A 108 7.06 -14.28 -1.92
C ASN A 108 6.06 -15.32 -2.44
N ILE A 109 4.86 -15.40 -1.85
CA ILE A 109 3.90 -16.49 -2.12
C ILE A 109 2.72 -16.01 -2.98
N LEU A 110 2.19 -14.81 -2.72
CA LEU A 110 0.99 -14.32 -3.39
C LEU A 110 1.30 -13.53 -4.65
N PHE A 111 2.54 -13.01 -4.78
CA PHE A 111 2.99 -12.22 -5.92
C PHE A 111 4.13 -12.93 -6.65
N PRO A 112 3.84 -13.76 -7.66
CA PRO A 112 4.86 -14.47 -8.40
C PRO A 112 5.86 -13.50 -9.05
N LYS A 113 7.14 -13.85 -9.04
CA LYS A 113 8.22 -13.04 -9.64
C LYS A 113 8.01 -12.73 -11.13
N ALA A 114 7.24 -13.56 -11.82
CA ALA A 114 6.92 -13.38 -13.24
C ALA A 114 6.10 -12.12 -13.54
N ASP A 115 5.34 -11.62 -12.57
CA ASP A 115 4.41 -10.50 -12.80
C ASP A 115 5.13 -9.13 -12.82
N LYS A 116 6.44 -9.08 -12.62
CA LYS A 116 7.29 -7.86 -12.63
C LYS A 116 6.74 -6.70 -11.79
N ILE A 117 6.04 -7.03 -10.70
CA ILE A 117 5.42 -6.04 -9.82
C ILE A 117 6.52 -5.28 -9.06
N VAL A 118 6.46 -3.95 -9.09
CA VAL A 118 7.36 -3.11 -8.31
C VAL A 118 6.90 -3.12 -6.85
N TRP A 119 7.78 -3.57 -5.95
CA TRP A 119 7.49 -3.65 -4.52
C TRP A 119 8.24 -2.58 -3.75
N SER A 120 7.51 -1.67 -3.11
CA SER A 120 8.02 -0.67 -2.17
C SER A 120 7.70 -1.09 -0.73
N GLY A 121 8.71 -1.25 0.09
CA GLY A 121 8.59 -1.60 1.50
C GLY A 121 9.93 -1.40 2.21
N SER A 122 9.98 -1.47 3.54
CA SER A 122 11.20 -1.17 4.30
C SER A 122 12.44 -1.96 3.86
N ILE A 123 12.27 -3.22 3.42
CA ILE A 123 13.41 -4.04 2.96
C ILE A 123 13.94 -3.57 1.61
N THR A 124 13.08 -3.05 0.73
CA THR A 124 13.45 -2.64 -0.63
C THR A 124 13.91 -1.19 -0.73
N THR A 125 13.60 -0.37 0.28
CA THR A 125 13.89 1.07 0.30
C THR A 125 14.81 1.48 1.45
N MET A 126 15.22 0.55 2.32
CA MET A 126 16.13 0.84 3.43
C MET A 126 17.49 1.34 2.91
N PRO A 127 18.06 2.41 3.50
CA PRO A 127 19.38 2.89 3.15
C PRO A 127 20.44 1.78 3.24
N GLN A 128 21.36 1.75 2.29
CA GLN A 128 22.41 0.71 2.23
C GLN A 128 23.42 0.79 3.39
N ASP A 129 23.57 1.97 3.98
CA ASP A 129 24.46 2.27 5.09
C ASP A 129 23.84 1.97 6.47
N LYS A 130 22.55 1.57 6.53
CA LYS A 130 21.83 1.27 7.78
C LYS A 130 21.40 -0.19 7.84
N ASN A 131 21.51 -0.76 9.02
CA ASN A 131 20.87 -2.03 9.31
C ASN A 131 19.41 -1.81 9.77
N LYS A 132 18.63 -2.90 9.77
CA LYS A 132 17.20 -2.83 10.15
C LYS A 132 16.98 -2.26 11.56
N TYR A 133 17.84 -2.58 12.52
CA TYR A 133 17.71 -2.12 13.90
C TYR A 133 17.89 -0.61 14.01
N GLU A 134 18.84 -0.03 13.28
CA GLU A 134 19.06 1.41 13.23
C GLU A 134 17.92 2.13 12.51
N PHE A 135 17.44 1.55 11.42
CA PHE A 135 16.33 2.10 10.66
C PHE A 135 15.02 2.08 11.46
N ASP A 136 14.78 1.04 12.26
CA ASP A 136 13.58 0.93 13.11
C ASP A 136 13.55 1.93 14.28
N LYS A 137 14.68 2.60 14.62
CA LYS A 137 14.74 3.68 15.60
C LYS A 137 14.22 5.01 15.06
N ILE A 138 14.19 5.19 13.75
CA ILE A 138 13.62 6.38 13.11
C ILE A 138 12.10 6.35 13.27
N SER A 139 11.46 7.51 13.40
CA SER A 139 10.01 7.59 13.56
C SER A 139 9.28 6.93 12.40
N VAL A 140 8.08 6.42 12.64
CA VAL A 140 7.28 5.74 11.60
C VAL A 140 7.01 6.66 10.41
N LEU A 141 6.71 7.93 10.66
CA LEU A 141 6.42 8.91 9.61
C LEU A 141 7.65 9.19 8.75
N GLU A 142 8.83 9.34 9.36
CA GLU A 142 10.08 9.52 8.61
C GLU A 142 10.45 8.28 7.79
N ARG A 143 10.17 7.07 8.31
CA ARG A 143 10.36 5.83 7.53
C ARG A 143 9.43 5.76 6.33
N PHE A 144 8.19 6.21 6.47
CA PHE A 144 7.26 6.30 5.35
C PHE A 144 7.70 7.35 4.33
N ASP A 145 8.11 8.52 4.81
CA ASP A 145 8.63 9.59 3.95
C ASP A 145 9.82 9.08 3.13
N HIS A 146 10.79 8.45 3.78
CA HIS A 146 11.91 7.81 3.11
C HIS A 146 11.46 6.75 2.09
N GLN A 147 10.54 5.85 2.48
CA GLN A 147 10.02 4.80 1.59
C GLN A 147 9.40 5.38 0.31
N LEU A 148 8.61 6.45 0.43
CA LEU A 148 7.98 7.07 -0.74
C LEU A 148 8.99 7.81 -1.61
N ASN A 149 9.91 8.57 -1.02
CA ASN A 149 10.98 9.27 -1.75
C ASN A 149 11.86 8.28 -2.53
N GLU A 150 12.29 7.18 -1.91
CA GLU A 150 13.04 6.11 -2.60
C GLU A 150 12.22 5.41 -3.71
N SER A 151 10.90 5.48 -3.61
CA SER A 151 9.98 4.98 -4.66
C SER A 151 9.70 6.01 -5.76
N GLY A 152 10.35 7.18 -5.72
CA GLY A 152 10.22 8.26 -6.70
C GLY A 152 8.95 9.11 -6.54
N LEU A 153 8.34 9.12 -5.35
CA LEU A 153 7.14 9.90 -5.06
C LEU A 153 7.47 11.18 -4.29
N ASN A 154 6.69 12.24 -4.55
CA ASN A 154 6.73 13.46 -3.75
C ASN A 154 5.88 13.26 -2.49
N THR A 155 6.40 13.70 -1.34
CA THR A 155 5.72 13.61 -0.05
C THR A 155 5.37 15.02 0.45
N LEU A 156 4.08 15.28 0.60
CA LEU A 156 3.54 16.56 1.11
C LEU A 156 2.73 16.35 2.39
N ASN A 157 2.07 15.21 2.50
CA ASN A 157 1.12 14.88 3.55
C ASN A 157 1.66 13.83 4.54
N THR A 158 2.67 13.05 4.14
CA THR A 158 3.20 11.92 4.93
C THR A 158 3.63 12.31 6.34
N LEU A 159 4.32 13.44 6.51
CA LEU A 159 4.77 13.94 7.81
C LEU A 159 3.68 14.69 8.61
N LYS A 160 2.52 14.96 8.00
CA LYS A 160 1.39 15.66 8.59
C LYS A 160 0.08 14.90 8.32
N PRO A 161 -0.06 13.68 8.87
CA PRO A 161 -1.21 12.83 8.55
C PRO A 161 -2.52 13.52 8.98
N ASP A 162 -3.48 13.59 8.06
CA ASP A 162 -4.84 14.01 8.32
C ASP A 162 -5.76 12.78 8.35
N PHE A 163 -6.49 12.61 9.44
CA PHE A 163 -7.41 11.49 9.66
C PHE A 163 -8.88 11.95 9.71
N ASN A 164 -9.18 13.19 9.32
CA ASN A 164 -10.53 13.74 9.37
C ASN A 164 -11.53 13.00 8.49
N TRP A 165 -11.08 12.35 7.43
CA TRP A 165 -11.92 11.50 6.58
C TRP A 165 -12.58 10.33 7.33
N ALA A 166 -12.05 9.96 8.50
CA ALA A 166 -12.59 8.90 9.35
C ALA A 166 -13.65 9.39 10.34
N SER A 167 -13.83 10.71 10.49
CA SER A 167 -14.86 11.28 11.35
C SER A 167 -16.24 10.94 10.81
N THR A 168 -17.13 10.51 11.70
CA THR A 168 -18.55 10.45 11.41
C THR A 168 -19.13 11.80 11.84
N ASP A 169 -19.87 12.44 10.97
CA ASP A 169 -20.75 13.54 11.38
C ASP A 169 -21.72 12.98 12.43
N ILE A 170 -21.55 13.46 13.68
CA ILE A 170 -22.41 13.14 14.80
C ILE A 170 -23.54 14.16 14.78
#